data_b4839d8de6cb50d6751e456c60e904a5
#
_entry.id   b4839d8de6cb50d6751e456c60e904a5
#
_cell.length_a   1.000
_cell.length_b   1.000
_cell.length_c   1.000
_cell.angle_alpha   90.00
_cell.angle_beta   90.00
_cell.angle_gamma   90.00
#
_symmetry.space_group_name_H-M   'P 1'
#
loop_
_entity.id
_entity.type
_entity.pdbx_description
1 polymer ?
#
loop_
_entity_poly.entity_id
_entity_poly.type
_entity_poly.pdbx_seq_one_letter_code
_entity_poly.pdbx_strand_id
1 'polypeptide(L)'
;MEVIGGVVEPETLSDEWVGLREVPVIRHMGFQRVPETKLVKNRVHLDLDVHDLDSTVAHAVSLGATIASDVVEEPHTYFRVMHDPEGNEFCFILRKRNL
;
A
#
# COMPACT_ATOMS: atom_id res chain seq x y z
N MET A 1 -13.51 11.27 1.08
CA MET A 1 -12.69 12.20 0.30
C MET A 1 -13.33 12.46 -1.05
N GLU A 2 -13.59 13.70 -1.35
CA GLU A 2 -14.28 14.06 -2.59
C GLU A 2 -13.43 13.83 -3.84
N VAL A 3 -12.12 14.02 -3.72
CA VAL A 3 -11.21 13.95 -4.88
C VAL A 3 -11.08 12.53 -5.43
N ILE A 4 -10.96 11.55 -4.55
CA ILE A 4 -10.73 10.15 -4.94
C ILE A 4 -11.89 9.23 -4.58
N GLY A 5 -12.90 9.74 -3.90
CA GLY A 5 -13.97 8.93 -3.34
C GLY A 5 -13.53 8.27 -2.04
N GLY A 6 -14.35 7.34 -1.56
CA GLY A 6 -14.07 6.62 -0.31
C GLY A 6 -14.68 7.30 0.91
N VAL A 7 -14.59 6.60 2.03
CA VAL A 7 -15.17 7.00 3.31
C VAL A 7 -14.07 6.97 4.36
N VAL A 8 -13.99 8.02 5.18
CA VAL A 8 -13.05 8.04 6.31
C VAL A 8 -13.44 6.96 7.30
N GLU A 9 -12.48 6.18 7.73
CA GLU A 9 -12.66 5.17 8.78
C GLU A 9 -12.44 5.82 10.13
N PRO A 10 -13.51 6.12 10.90
CA PRO A 10 -13.38 6.83 12.18
C PRO A 10 -12.47 6.11 13.17
N GLU A 11 -12.48 4.77 13.15
CA GLU A 11 -11.69 3.95 14.03
C GLU A 11 -10.18 4.06 13.78
N THR A 12 -9.77 4.59 12.63
CA THR A 12 -8.36 4.81 12.30
C THR A 12 -7.93 6.25 12.51
N LEU A 13 -8.88 7.16 12.76
CA LEU A 13 -8.59 8.59 12.82
C LEU A 13 -7.75 8.91 14.06
N SER A 14 -6.58 9.49 13.84
CA SER A 14 -5.67 9.94 14.88
C SER A 14 -4.82 11.09 14.34
N ASP A 15 -3.92 11.64 15.17
CA ASP A 15 -2.98 12.67 14.72
C ASP A 15 -1.97 12.12 13.71
N GLU A 16 -1.76 10.81 13.69
CA GLU A 16 -0.72 10.19 12.86
C GLU A 16 -1.27 9.39 11.69
N TRP A 17 -2.54 8.95 11.77
CA TRP A 17 -3.09 8.04 10.77
C TRP A 17 -4.54 8.36 10.45
N VAL A 18 -4.88 8.34 9.18
CA VAL A 18 -6.25 8.40 8.68
C VAL A 18 -6.43 7.34 7.62
N GLY A 19 -7.44 6.47 7.80
CA GLY A 19 -7.79 5.46 6.82
C GLY A 19 -9.02 5.85 6.01
N LEU A 20 -9.03 5.48 4.76
CA LEU A 20 -10.20 5.56 3.88
C LEU A 20 -10.57 4.15 3.44
N ARG A 21 -11.86 3.86 3.42
CA ARG A 21 -12.40 2.62 2.87
C ARG A 21 -13.29 2.93 1.67
N GLU A 22 -13.70 1.89 0.96
CA GLU A 22 -14.58 2.03 -0.21
C GLU A 22 -14.02 2.97 -1.26
N VAL A 23 -12.70 3.07 -1.33
CA VAL A 23 -12.04 3.84 -2.40
C VAL A 23 -12.17 3.03 -3.69
N PRO A 24 -12.73 3.61 -4.76
CA PRO A 24 -12.89 2.90 -6.02
C PRO A 24 -11.55 2.29 -6.49
N VAL A 25 -11.59 1.01 -6.89
CA VAL A 25 -10.44 0.24 -7.39
C VAL A 25 -9.41 -0.08 -6.30
N ILE A 26 -9.08 0.86 -5.43
CA ILE A 26 -8.04 0.71 -4.41
C ILE A 26 -8.58 0.05 -3.13
N ARG A 27 -9.85 0.22 -2.82
CA ARG A 27 -10.58 -0.25 -1.64
C ARG A 27 -10.22 0.52 -0.38
N HIS A 28 -8.95 0.58 0.00
CA HIS A 28 -8.49 1.18 1.24
C HIS A 28 -7.31 2.10 0.96
N MET A 29 -7.29 3.25 1.60
CA MET A 29 -6.19 4.20 1.50
C MET A 29 -5.93 4.81 2.88
N GLY A 30 -4.70 4.73 3.34
CA GLY A 30 -4.27 5.28 4.60
C GLY A 30 -3.39 6.52 4.40
N PHE A 31 -3.51 7.47 5.31
CA PHE A 31 -2.68 8.67 5.32
C PHE A 31 -1.97 8.73 6.66
N GLN A 32 -0.66 8.70 6.64
CA GLN A 32 0.17 8.72 7.83
C GLN A 32 0.96 10.02 7.91
N ARG A 33 0.91 10.64 9.08
CA ARG A 33 1.75 11.80 9.34
C ARG A 33 3.18 11.35 9.56
N VAL A 34 4.11 12.02 8.90
CA VAL A 34 5.54 11.75 9.07
C VAL A 34 6.26 13.05 9.42
N PRO A 35 7.34 12.99 10.23
CA PRO A 35 8.08 14.19 10.61
C PRO A 35 8.96 14.74 9.48
N GLU A 36 9.30 13.91 8.50
CA GLU A 36 10.18 14.31 7.41
C GLU A 36 9.45 15.21 6.41
N THR A 37 10.14 16.21 5.92
CA THR A 37 9.66 16.96 4.76
C THR A 37 9.86 16.12 3.50
N LYS A 38 9.14 16.46 2.44
CA LYS A 38 9.23 15.71 1.18
C LYS A 38 10.53 16.09 0.45
N LEU A 39 11.65 15.46 0.81
CA LEU A 39 12.93 15.64 0.15
C LEU A 39 13.42 14.34 -0.51
N VAL A 40 13.43 13.25 0.25
CA VAL A 40 13.94 11.96 -0.24
C VAL A 40 12.95 10.82 -0.03
N LYS A 41 12.06 10.95 0.93
CA LYS A 41 11.12 9.87 1.28
C LYS A 41 9.76 10.12 0.65
N ASN A 42 9.14 9.06 0.17
CA ASN A 42 7.77 9.08 -0.32
C ASN A 42 6.81 9.53 0.77
N ARG A 43 5.95 10.49 0.47
CA ARG A 43 4.89 10.91 1.38
C ARG A 43 3.57 10.22 1.10
N VAL A 44 3.46 9.55 -0.04
CA VAL A 44 2.32 8.71 -0.38
C VAL A 44 2.82 7.29 -0.49
N HIS A 45 2.20 6.39 0.26
CA HIS A 45 2.50 4.97 0.24
C HIS A 45 1.21 4.21 -0.08
N LEU A 46 1.22 3.42 -1.14
CA LEU A 46 0.06 2.63 -1.54
C LEU A 46 0.24 1.19 -1.06
N ASP A 47 -0.80 0.67 -0.43
CA ASP A 47 -0.91 -0.74 -0.08
C ASP A 47 -2.00 -1.34 -0.97
N LEU A 48 -1.61 -2.24 -1.85
CA LEU A 48 -2.51 -2.84 -2.82
C LEU A 48 -2.83 -4.27 -2.41
N ASP A 49 -4.11 -4.54 -2.13
CA ASP A 49 -4.57 -5.90 -1.82
C ASP A 49 -4.48 -6.77 -3.07
N VAL A 50 -3.90 -7.97 -2.92
CA VAL A 50 -3.76 -8.92 -4.01
C VAL A 50 -4.26 -10.30 -3.58
N HIS A 51 -4.61 -11.14 -4.55
CA HIS A 51 -5.04 -12.52 -4.29
C HIS A 51 -3.91 -13.54 -4.42
N ASP A 52 -2.86 -13.19 -5.13
CA ASP A 52 -1.68 -14.02 -5.31
C ASP A 52 -0.45 -13.11 -5.35
N LEU A 53 0.37 -13.21 -4.31
CA LEU A 53 1.51 -12.31 -4.17
C LEU A 53 2.58 -12.57 -5.24
N ASP A 54 2.96 -13.84 -5.42
CA ASP A 54 4.06 -14.19 -6.33
C ASP A 54 3.76 -13.83 -7.77
N SER A 55 2.56 -14.16 -8.26
CA SER A 55 2.20 -13.85 -9.64
C SER A 55 2.04 -12.35 -9.87
N THR A 56 1.51 -11.62 -8.89
CA THR A 56 1.36 -10.17 -8.97
C THR A 56 2.72 -9.48 -8.99
N VAL A 57 3.65 -9.92 -8.13
CA VAL A 57 5.02 -9.39 -8.14
C VAL A 57 5.69 -9.64 -9.47
N ALA A 58 5.60 -10.86 -9.99
CA ALA A 58 6.20 -11.20 -11.29
C ALA A 58 5.63 -10.34 -12.42
N HIS A 59 4.32 -10.13 -12.41
CA HIS A 59 3.66 -9.27 -13.40
C HIS A 59 4.14 -7.83 -13.30
N ALA A 60 4.21 -7.29 -12.09
CA ALA A 60 4.69 -5.92 -11.86
C ALA A 60 6.15 -5.75 -12.32
N VAL A 61 7.01 -6.72 -12.03
CA VAL A 61 8.41 -6.70 -12.49
C VAL A 61 8.46 -6.68 -14.02
N SER A 62 7.60 -7.44 -14.69
CA SER A 62 7.54 -7.43 -16.15
C SER A 62 7.13 -6.07 -16.72
N LEU A 63 6.45 -5.24 -15.93
CA LEU A 63 6.02 -3.89 -16.31
C LEU A 63 7.00 -2.79 -15.88
N GLY A 64 8.12 -3.15 -15.27
CA GLY A 64 9.17 -2.20 -14.91
C GLY A 64 9.33 -1.93 -13.42
N ALA A 65 8.53 -2.54 -12.56
CA ALA A 65 8.72 -2.43 -11.13
C ALA A 65 9.93 -3.23 -10.67
N THR A 66 10.47 -2.88 -9.51
CA THR A 66 11.55 -3.63 -8.88
C THR A 66 11.17 -4.05 -7.47
N ILE A 67 11.75 -5.14 -7.00
CA ILE A 67 11.52 -5.66 -5.65
C ILE A 67 12.42 -4.90 -4.69
N ALA A 68 11.84 -4.35 -3.62
CA ALA A 68 12.57 -3.56 -2.63
C ALA A 68 12.80 -4.32 -1.32
N SER A 69 12.04 -5.39 -1.06
CA SER A 69 12.19 -6.18 0.17
C SER A 69 11.92 -7.66 -0.09
N ASP A 70 12.29 -8.51 0.87
CA ASP A 70 11.79 -9.87 0.93
C ASP A 70 10.29 -9.84 1.29
N VAL A 71 9.63 -10.99 1.15
CA VAL A 71 8.26 -11.14 1.64
C VAL A 71 8.30 -11.08 3.16
N VAL A 72 7.47 -10.22 3.74
CA VAL A 72 7.35 -10.06 5.18
C VAL A 72 6.06 -10.71 5.64
N GLU A 73 6.15 -11.55 6.65
CA GLU A 73 4.97 -12.17 7.25
C GLU A 73 4.61 -11.46 8.55
N GLU A 74 3.33 -11.11 8.65
CA GLU A 74 2.72 -10.57 9.86
C GLU A 74 1.54 -11.48 10.28
N PRO A 75 0.94 -11.27 11.48
CA PRO A 75 -0.12 -12.19 11.95
C PRO A 75 -1.27 -12.39 10.97
N HIS A 76 -1.65 -11.35 10.23
CA HIS A 76 -2.82 -11.40 9.35
C HIS A 76 -2.52 -11.18 7.88
N THR A 77 -1.27 -10.91 7.53
CA THR A 77 -0.88 -10.57 6.16
C THR A 77 0.49 -11.10 5.80
N TYR A 78 0.70 -11.23 4.49
CA TYR A 78 2.04 -11.20 3.89
C TYR A 78 2.12 -9.94 3.05
N PHE A 79 3.27 -9.29 3.03
CA PHE A 79 3.46 -8.16 2.12
C PHE A 79 4.85 -8.14 1.54
N ARG A 80 5.00 -7.39 0.47
CA ARG A 80 6.29 -7.16 -0.16
C ARG A 80 6.38 -5.73 -0.64
N VAL A 81 7.46 -5.05 -0.28
CA VAL A 81 7.71 -3.67 -0.72
C VAL A 81 8.28 -3.71 -2.13
N MET A 82 7.75 -2.84 -2.97
CA MET A 82 8.15 -2.69 -4.36
C MET A 82 8.54 -1.25 -4.63
N HIS A 83 9.30 -1.05 -5.70
CA HIS A 83 9.50 0.28 -6.30
C HIS A 83 8.85 0.31 -7.66
N ASP A 84 8.16 1.40 -7.99
CA ASP A 84 7.68 1.63 -9.34
C ASP A 84 8.86 2.06 -10.25
N PRO A 85 8.66 2.21 -11.57
CA PRO A 85 9.75 2.62 -12.46
C PRO A 85 10.39 3.95 -12.12
N GLU A 86 9.69 4.82 -11.38
CA GLU A 86 10.22 6.11 -10.94
C GLU A 86 10.88 6.03 -9.55
N GLY A 87 10.95 4.85 -8.96
CA GLY A 87 11.55 4.64 -7.64
C GLY A 87 10.64 4.90 -6.47
N ASN A 88 9.34 5.09 -6.69
CA ASN A 88 8.39 5.30 -5.59
C ASN A 88 8.04 3.97 -4.94
N GLU A 89 8.01 3.97 -3.60
CA GLU A 89 7.69 2.78 -2.82
C GLU A 89 6.19 2.53 -2.76
N PHE A 90 5.80 1.27 -2.89
CA PHE A 90 4.44 0.78 -2.65
C PHE A 90 4.52 -0.66 -2.18
N CYS A 91 3.41 -1.20 -1.64
CA CYS A 91 3.37 -2.59 -1.19
C CYS A 91 2.24 -3.36 -1.85
N PHE A 92 2.51 -4.64 -2.12
CA PHE A 92 1.45 -5.62 -2.34
C PHE A 92 1.18 -6.33 -1.01
N ILE A 93 -0.10 -6.44 -0.66
CA ILE A 93 -0.56 -7.04 0.60
C ILE A 93 -1.42 -8.26 0.27
N LEU A 94 -1.04 -9.41 0.78
CA LEU A 94 -1.86 -10.62 0.71
C LEU A 94 -2.42 -10.89 2.11
N ARG A 95 -3.73 -10.81 2.25
CA ARG A 95 -4.37 -11.10 3.54
C ARG A 95 -4.50 -12.61 3.71
N LYS A 96 -4.13 -13.11 4.88
CA LYS A 96 -4.13 -14.56 5.15
C LYS A 96 -5.52 -15.20 5.01
N ARG A 97 -6.58 -14.42 5.24
CA ARG A 97 -7.95 -14.90 5.03
C ARG A 97 -8.29 -15.21 3.56
N ASN A 98 -7.46 -14.75 2.64
CA ASN A 98 -7.63 -14.99 1.20
C ASN A 98 -6.85 -16.19 0.69
N LEU A 99 -6.17 -16.90 1.58
CA LEU A 99 -5.39 -18.10 1.22
C LEU A 99 -6.27 -19.35 1.13
#